data_210c72028316e2a77596533b157827cb
#
_entry.id   210c72028316e2a77596533b157827cb
#
_cell.length_a   1.000
_cell.length_b   1.000
_cell.length_c   1.000
_cell.angle_alpha   90.00
_cell.angle_beta   90.00
_cell.angle_gamma   90.00
#
_symmetry.space_group_name_H-M   'P 1'
#
loop_
_entity.id
_entity.type
_entity.pdbx_description
1 polymer ?
#
loop_
_entity_poly.entity_id
_entity_poly.type
_entity_poly.pdbx_seq_one_letter_code
_entity_poly.pdbx_strand_id
1 'polypeptide(L)'
;MLGYLTEILREVKGFEGGFMKGRVAGVFLLSLSLITSTIAIDRMRTGIPSLEGSLIYHRYTEYGAWDATMWLIDLPTGEQTQVGADWRGMVSPINAHFSADAQTITFMGTQSGLAENEWDVFTSRWKDGKWQEPTNLTGPNGARDEDPKFSPDGSTIIYKENGVLATVSVNGGPKTYLTIGKPTSSMPYYRSNGKDILFERDGDIYLLKDGVERKMYAGEGLSSYYPIGVDDHTYLYTRIQYNKHDSIMKGFYDGTPSENYFFNSTDWDTSDSYPYKDAKRVIFFVSGDEMIFHGGYNLALADLRSKKVYAIDELYRDSEINSDFQELGPVWTAFSFKE
;
A
#
# COMPACT_ATOMS: atom_id res chain seq x y z
N MET A 1 -0.90 16.84 24.56
CA MET A 1 -0.01 16.01 25.41
C MET A 1 1.23 16.77 25.88
N LEU A 2 1.96 17.46 25.03
CA LEU A 2 3.11 18.30 25.45
C LEU A 2 2.76 19.40 26.47
N GLY A 3 1.58 20.03 26.37
CA GLY A 3 1.12 21.04 27.31
C GLY A 3 0.91 20.54 28.74
N TYR A 4 0.46 19.31 28.90
CA TYR A 4 0.24 18.68 30.21
C TYR A 4 1.55 18.30 30.91
N LEU A 5 2.56 17.87 30.13
CA LEU A 5 3.90 17.55 30.64
C LEU A 5 4.65 18.79 31.12
N THR A 6 4.42 19.97 30.50
CA THR A 6 5.05 21.21 30.88
C THR A 6 4.49 21.73 32.21
N GLU A 7 3.24 21.45 32.51
CA GLU A 7 2.59 21.86 33.77
C GLU A 7 3.06 20.98 34.95
N ILE A 8 3.19 19.66 34.74
CA ILE A 8 3.73 18.74 35.76
C ILE A 8 5.19 19.06 36.09
N LEU A 9 6.00 19.46 35.10
CA LEU A 9 7.40 19.86 35.32
C LEU A 9 7.54 21.21 36.02
N ARG A 10 6.54 22.09 35.97
CA ARG A 10 6.51 23.34 36.72
C ARG A 10 6.18 23.13 38.20
N GLU A 11 5.28 22.21 38.52
CA GLU A 11 4.96 21.91 39.93
C GLU A 11 6.12 21.24 40.68
N VAL A 12 6.93 20.43 39.99
CA VAL A 12 8.10 19.76 40.59
C VAL A 12 9.25 20.73 40.88
N LYS A 13 9.33 21.89 40.19
CA LYS A 13 10.36 22.90 40.44
C LYS A 13 10.08 23.79 41.67
N GLY A 14 8.88 23.73 42.25
CA GLY A 14 8.49 24.50 43.47
C GLY A 14 8.90 23.89 44.79
N PHE A 15 9.49 22.68 44.81
CA PHE A 15 9.91 22.00 46.05
C PHE A 15 11.43 22.12 46.25
N GLU A 16 11.88 23.26 46.71
CA GLU A 16 13.27 23.43 47.18
C GLU A 16 13.36 23.16 48.69
N GLY A 17 13.90 22.01 49.04
CA GLY A 17 14.23 21.66 50.44
C GLY A 17 14.65 20.22 50.61
N GLY A 18 15.94 19.96 50.54
CA GLY A 18 16.63 18.89 51.29
C GLY A 18 16.50 17.44 50.83
N PHE A 19 17.59 16.91 50.38
CA PHE A 19 18.05 15.50 50.47
C PHE A 19 17.31 14.34 49.74
N MET A 20 16.32 14.56 48.89
CA MET A 20 15.71 13.45 48.12
C MET A 20 15.71 13.64 46.60
N LYS A 21 16.56 14.51 46.05
CA LYS A 21 16.56 14.88 44.61
C LYS A 21 17.04 13.75 43.65
N GLY A 22 17.75 12.73 44.13
CA GLY A 22 18.37 11.74 43.24
C GLY A 22 17.52 10.46 43.02
N ARG A 23 16.73 10.08 44.00
CA ARG A 23 16.00 8.79 43.94
C ARG A 23 14.59 8.91 43.34
N VAL A 24 13.90 10.02 43.55
CA VAL A 24 12.54 10.22 43.02
C VAL A 24 12.55 10.56 41.53
N ALA A 25 13.53 11.35 41.07
CA ALA A 25 13.67 11.65 39.65
C ALA A 25 14.09 10.40 38.84
N GLY A 26 14.94 9.54 39.41
CA GLY A 26 15.33 8.28 38.79
C GLY A 26 14.19 7.26 38.69
N VAL A 27 13.33 7.20 39.69
CA VAL A 27 12.16 6.29 39.69
C VAL A 27 11.08 6.80 38.74
N PHE A 28 10.88 8.12 38.61
CA PHE A 28 9.93 8.68 37.68
C PHE A 28 10.38 8.57 36.22
N LEU A 29 11.65 8.76 35.92
CA LEU A 29 12.22 8.55 34.59
C LEU A 29 12.25 7.07 34.18
N LEU A 30 12.56 6.17 35.12
CA LEU A 30 12.49 4.74 34.89
C LEU A 30 11.03 4.24 34.74
N SER A 31 10.07 4.80 35.48
CA SER A 31 8.67 4.42 35.33
C SER A 31 8.06 4.98 34.04
N LEU A 32 8.45 6.19 33.59
CA LEU A 32 7.99 6.75 32.33
C LEU A 32 8.59 6.01 31.13
N SER A 33 9.88 5.64 31.18
CA SER A 33 10.51 4.82 30.13
C SER A 33 9.99 3.40 30.10
N LEU A 34 9.65 2.81 31.26
CA LEU A 34 8.98 1.51 31.35
C LEU A 34 7.54 1.55 30.83
N ILE A 35 6.80 2.60 31.12
CA ILE A 35 5.42 2.76 30.63
C ILE A 35 5.40 3.02 29.12
N THR A 36 6.30 3.83 28.59
CA THR A 36 6.39 4.05 27.13
C THR A 36 6.89 2.82 26.40
N SER A 37 7.88 2.10 26.92
CA SER A 37 8.32 0.83 26.34
C SER A 37 7.28 -0.28 26.50
N THR A 38 6.51 -0.31 27.57
CA THR A 38 5.42 -1.29 27.76
C THR A 38 4.25 -0.98 26.81
N ILE A 39 3.91 0.28 26.57
CA ILE A 39 2.89 0.68 25.59
C ILE A 39 3.35 0.40 24.16
N ALA A 40 4.62 0.67 23.82
CA ALA A 40 5.20 0.31 22.54
C ALA A 40 5.27 -1.21 22.33
N ILE A 41 5.72 -1.97 23.34
CA ILE A 41 5.76 -3.44 23.32
C ILE A 41 4.35 -4.04 23.27
N ASP A 42 3.36 -3.45 23.92
CA ASP A 42 1.98 -3.93 23.88
C ASP A 42 1.32 -3.67 22.51
N ARG A 43 1.67 -2.57 21.85
CA ARG A 43 1.27 -2.31 20.44
C ARG A 43 1.96 -3.25 19.45
N MET A 44 3.20 -3.68 19.72
CA MET A 44 3.96 -4.61 18.90
C MET A 44 3.63 -6.09 19.17
N ARG A 45 3.20 -6.48 20.36
CA ARG A 45 3.06 -7.89 20.77
C ARG A 45 1.64 -8.37 21.03
N THR A 46 0.66 -7.50 21.22
CA THR A 46 -0.71 -7.93 21.51
C THR A 46 -1.51 -8.17 20.24
N GLY A 47 -1.39 -9.41 19.79
CA GLY A 47 -2.44 -10.07 19.05
C GLY A 47 -2.77 -9.47 17.71
N ILE A 48 -1.89 -9.63 16.73
CA ILE A 48 -2.37 -9.62 15.35
C ILE A 48 -3.47 -10.66 15.29
N PRO A 49 -4.63 -10.30 14.73
CA PRO A 49 -5.62 -11.31 14.43
C PRO A 49 -5.00 -12.35 13.51
N SER A 50 -5.29 -13.62 13.71
CA SER A 50 -4.88 -14.68 12.78
C SER A 50 -5.20 -14.22 11.35
N LEU A 51 -4.17 -14.07 10.53
CA LEU A 51 -4.27 -13.67 9.14
C LEU A 51 -4.19 -14.91 8.25
N GLU A 52 -4.88 -14.89 7.13
CA GLU A 52 -4.94 -15.97 6.15
C GLU A 52 -4.50 -15.45 4.78
N GLY A 53 -4.01 -16.37 3.95
CA GLY A 53 -3.60 -16.07 2.59
C GLY A 53 -2.21 -15.47 2.51
N SER A 54 -1.95 -14.77 1.44
CA SER A 54 -0.64 -14.18 1.16
C SER A 54 -0.75 -12.71 0.79
N LEU A 55 0.33 -11.98 1.03
CA LEU A 55 0.49 -10.58 0.68
C LEU A 55 1.68 -10.42 -0.26
N ILE A 56 1.48 -9.84 -1.42
CA ILE A 56 2.57 -9.40 -2.29
C ILE A 56 2.77 -7.90 -2.15
N TYR A 57 4.02 -7.46 -2.15
CA TYR A 57 4.41 -6.05 -2.08
C TYR A 57 5.77 -5.86 -2.74
N HIS A 58 6.19 -4.63 -2.93
CA HIS A 58 7.54 -4.32 -3.38
C HIS A 58 8.27 -3.44 -2.37
N ARG A 59 9.59 -3.49 -2.41
CA ARG A 59 10.47 -2.64 -1.61
C ARG A 59 11.66 -2.18 -2.41
N TYR A 60 12.14 -0.97 -2.12
CA TYR A 60 13.32 -0.36 -2.71
C TYR A 60 14.03 0.51 -1.65
N THR A 61 15.29 0.89 -1.89
CA THR A 61 16.01 1.78 -0.95
C THR A 61 15.51 3.21 -1.05
N GLU A 62 15.38 3.73 -2.28
CA GLU A 62 14.79 5.04 -2.56
C GLU A 62 14.14 5.06 -3.95
N TYR A 63 13.18 5.96 -4.13
CA TYR A 63 12.52 6.10 -5.42
C TYR A 63 13.53 6.54 -6.51
N GLY A 64 13.63 5.76 -7.57
CA GLY A 64 14.56 6.01 -8.68
C GLY A 64 15.92 5.32 -8.56
N ALA A 65 16.17 4.56 -7.48
CA ALA A 65 17.38 3.73 -7.35
C ALA A 65 17.40 2.53 -8.30
N TRP A 66 16.27 2.16 -8.89
CA TRP A 66 16.11 1.01 -9.77
C TRP A 66 16.49 -0.33 -9.12
N ASP A 67 16.36 -0.41 -7.81
CA ASP A 67 16.70 -1.56 -6.98
C ASP A 67 15.49 -2.26 -6.37
N ALA A 68 14.29 -1.94 -6.85
CA ALA A 68 13.07 -2.53 -6.33
C ALA A 68 13.05 -4.05 -6.52
N THR A 69 12.54 -4.72 -5.50
CA THR A 69 12.30 -6.17 -5.47
C THR A 69 10.88 -6.43 -4.99
N MET A 70 10.25 -7.48 -5.53
CA MET A 70 8.94 -7.94 -5.05
C MET A 70 9.09 -9.05 -4.01
N TRP A 71 8.20 -9.04 -3.03
CA TRP A 71 8.20 -9.99 -1.93
C TRP A 71 6.80 -10.52 -1.67
N LEU A 72 6.75 -11.75 -1.23
CA LEU A 72 5.53 -12.45 -0.81
C LEU A 72 5.65 -12.80 0.66
N ILE A 73 4.64 -12.45 1.46
CA ILE A 73 4.49 -12.88 2.84
C ILE A 73 3.39 -13.92 2.89
N ASP A 74 3.68 -15.11 3.42
CA ASP A 74 2.67 -16.05 3.86
C ASP A 74 2.12 -15.59 5.22
N LEU A 75 0.92 -15.05 5.23
CA LEU A 75 0.38 -14.38 6.42
C LEU A 75 0.17 -15.31 7.63
N PRO A 76 -0.19 -16.59 7.49
CA PRO A 76 -0.27 -17.51 8.63
C PRO A 76 1.06 -17.77 9.35
N THR A 77 2.16 -17.78 8.63
CA THR A 77 3.49 -18.14 9.17
C THR A 77 4.43 -16.96 9.28
N GLY A 78 4.18 -15.89 8.51
CA GLY A 78 5.07 -14.73 8.41
C GLY A 78 6.33 -14.96 7.56
N GLU A 79 6.43 -16.12 6.88
CA GLU A 79 7.57 -16.36 6.00
C GLU A 79 7.54 -15.43 4.80
N GLN A 80 8.69 -14.82 4.51
CA GLN A 80 8.88 -13.92 3.40
C GLN A 80 9.74 -14.56 2.34
N THR A 81 9.27 -14.51 1.07
CA THR A 81 9.98 -15.05 -0.08
C THR A 81 10.09 -13.97 -1.15
N GLN A 82 11.28 -13.77 -1.69
CA GLN A 82 11.45 -12.87 -2.83
C GLN A 82 10.82 -13.49 -4.08
N VAL A 83 9.95 -12.73 -4.73
CA VAL A 83 9.33 -13.09 -6.00
C VAL A 83 10.32 -12.83 -7.11
N GLY A 84 10.57 -13.85 -7.93
CA GLY A 84 11.42 -13.71 -9.11
C GLY A 84 12.90 -13.47 -8.83
N ALA A 85 13.44 -13.97 -7.71
CA ALA A 85 14.87 -13.87 -7.41
C ALA A 85 15.76 -14.52 -8.48
N ASP A 86 15.21 -15.43 -9.28
CA ASP A 86 15.89 -16.14 -10.37
C ASP A 86 15.55 -15.61 -11.77
N TRP A 87 14.73 -14.56 -11.89
CA TRP A 87 14.36 -13.97 -13.18
C TRP A 87 15.54 -13.29 -13.87
N ARG A 88 15.67 -13.52 -15.17
CA ARG A 88 16.80 -13.03 -15.93
C ARG A 88 16.55 -11.64 -16.50
N GLY A 89 17.42 -10.69 -16.16
CA GLY A 89 17.38 -9.34 -16.74
C GLY A 89 16.19 -8.48 -16.28
N MET A 90 15.35 -8.96 -15.37
CA MET A 90 14.31 -8.13 -14.75
C MET A 90 14.95 -7.09 -13.85
N VAL A 91 14.51 -5.84 -13.95
CA VAL A 91 14.98 -4.72 -13.16
C VAL A 91 13.77 -4.01 -12.55
N SER A 92 13.86 -3.76 -11.26
CA SER A 92 12.91 -2.95 -10.49
C SER A 92 11.43 -3.33 -10.67
N PRO A 93 11.01 -4.61 -10.49
CA PRO A 93 9.62 -5.01 -10.58
C PRO A 93 8.81 -4.44 -9.40
N ILE A 94 7.69 -3.75 -9.70
CA ILE A 94 6.81 -3.09 -8.71
C ILE A 94 5.33 -3.20 -9.08
N ASN A 95 4.45 -2.78 -8.17
CA ASN A 95 2.99 -2.66 -8.36
C ASN A 95 2.32 -3.95 -8.85
N ALA A 96 2.66 -5.08 -8.21
CA ALA A 96 2.07 -6.37 -8.55
C ALA A 96 0.56 -6.41 -8.24
N HIS A 97 -0.17 -7.22 -9.02
CA HIS A 97 -1.57 -7.54 -8.79
C HIS A 97 -1.84 -9.00 -9.14
N PHE A 98 -2.61 -9.70 -8.28
CA PHE A 98 -2.98 -11.10 -8.52
C PHE A 98 -4.15 -11.23 -9.51
N SER A 99 -4.13 -12.28 -10.32
CA SER A 99 -5.35 -12.79 -10.96
C SER A 99 -6.33 -13.31 -9.90
N ALA A 100 -7.60 -13.47 -10.26
CA ALA A 100 -8.66 -13.91 -9.33
C ALA A 100 -8.38 -15.28 -8.69
N ASP A 101 -7.71 -16.18 -9.41
CA ASP A 101 -7.28 -17.50 -8.94
C ASP A 101 -5.90 -17.48 -8.25
N ALA A 102 -5.27 -16.32 -8.16
CA ALA A 102 -3.93 -16.09 -7.66
C ALA A 102 -2.80 -16.86 -8.37
N GLN A 103 -3.09 -17.55 -9.49
CA GLN A 103 -2.07 -18.33 -10.21
C GLN A 103 -1.23 -17.49 -11.17
N THR A 104 -1.57 -16.22 -11.33
CA THR A 104 -0.82 -15.29 -12.17
C THR A 104 -0.70 -13.95 -11.44
N ILE A 105 0.45 -13.33 -11.54
CA ILE A 105 0.64 -11.90 -11.18
C ILE A 105 0.87 -11.09 -12.44
N THR A 106 0.40 -9.85 -12.44
CA THR A 106 0.84 -8.81 -13.35
C THR A 106 1.58 -7.74 -12.55
N PHE A 107 2.57 -7.11 -13.12
CA PHE A 107 3.38 -6.08 -12.47
C PHE A 107 4.03 -5.18 -13.54
N MET A 108 4.52 -4.03 -13.13
CA MET A 108 5.37 -3.22 -14.00
C MET A 108 6.84 -3.38 -13.63
N GLY A 109 7.70 -3.23 -14.61
CA GLY A 109 9.14 -3.35 -14.44
C GLY A 109 9.87 -2.91 -15.70
N THR A 110 11.19 -3.00 -15.68
CA THR A 110 12.01 -2.81 -16.87
C THR A 110 12.96 -3.99 -17.07
N GLN A 111 13.61 -4.04 -18.20
CA GLN A 111 14.59 -5.09 -18.51
C GLN A 111 15.95 -4.48 -18.80
N SER A 112 17.01 -5.20 -18.45
CA SER A 112 18.38 -4.79 -18.74
C SER A 112 18.57 -4.48 -20.22
N GLY A 113 19.02 -3.26 -20.53
CA GLY A 113 19.28 -2.79 -21.89
C GLY A 113 18.14 -2.02 -22.54
N LEU A 114 17.00 -1.82 -21.86
CA LEU A 114 15.96 -0.88 -22.27
C LEU A 114 16.37 0.56 -21.98
N ALA A 115 15.62 1.51 -22.57
CA ALA A 115 15.85 2.93 -22.34
C ALA A 115 15.56 3.29 -20.87
N GLU A 116 16.28 4.27 -20.36
CA GLU A 116 16.02 4.85 -19.04
C GLU A 116 14.57 5.36 -18.98
N ASN A 117 13.85 5.01 -17.92
CA ASN A 117 12.43 5.30 -17.71
C ASN A 117 11.44 4.55 -18.63
N GLU A 118 11.85 3.55 -19.37
CA GLU A 118 10.93 2.66 -20.06
C GLU A 118 10.42 1.62 -19.06
N TRP A 119 9.10 1.59 -18.87
CA TRP A 119 8.38 0.63 -18.04
C TRP A 119 7.44 -0.18 -18.90
N ASP A 120 7.48 -1.50 -18.74
CA ASP A 120 6.58 -2.41 -19.42
C ASP A 120 5.71 -3.17 -18.42
N VAL A 121 4.60 -3.69 -18.89
CA VAL A 121 3.71 -4.58 -18.14
C VAL A 121 4.11 -6.02 -18.39
N PHE A 122 4.30 -6.76 -17.32
CA PHE A 122 4.67 -8.16 -17.32
C PHE A 122 3.61 -9.03 -16.65
N THR A 123 3.63 -10.32 -16.98
CA THR A 123 2.94 -11.36 -16.21
C THR A 123 3.88 -12.49 -15.86
N SER A 124 3.68 -13.11 -14.70
CA SER A 124 4.33 -14.35 -14.30
C SER A 124 3.31 -15.32 -13.74
N ARG A 125 3.49 -16.61 -14.00
CA ARG A 125 2.61 -17.68 -13.50
C ARG A 125 3.26 -18.42 -12.35
N TRP A 126 2.45 -18.75 -11.36
CA TRP A 126 2.83 -19.71 -10.32
C TRP A 126 2.71 -21.12 -10.87
N LYS A 127 3.79 -21.88 -10.86
CA LYS A 127 3.83 -23.26 -11.31
C LYS A 127 5.01 -23.98 -10.67
N ASP A 128 4.80 -25.24 -10.30
CA ASP A 128 5.84 -26.11 -9.73
C ASP A 128 6.55 -25.45 -8.52
N GLY A 129 5.75 -24.80 -7.61
CA GLY A 129 6.25 -24.19 -6.39
C GLY A 129 7.03 -22.89 -6.58
N LYS A 130 6.97 -22.23 -7.75
CA LYS A 130 7.66 -20.98 -8.01
C LYS A 130 7.00 -20.10 -9.07
N TRP A 131 7.31 -18.82 -9.03
CA TRP A 131 6.98 -17.86 -10.08
C TRP A 131 7.88 -18.09 -11.30
N GLN A 132 7.27 -18.33 -12.46
CA GLN A 132 7.98 -18.59 -13.71
C GLN A 132 8.58 -17.29 -14.27
N GLU A 133 9.54 -17.44 -15.20
CA GLU A 133 10.11 -16.32 -15.95
C GLU A 133 9.00 -15.42 -16.51
N PRO A 134 9.05 -14.09 -16.33
CA PRO A 134 7.98 -13.21 -16.74
C PRO A 134 7.87 -13.06 -18.25
N THR A 135 6.65 -12.87 -18.70
CA THR A 135 6.34 -12.52 -20.09
C THR A 135 6.04 -11.04 -20.17
N ASN A 136 6.75 -10.31 -21.04
CA ASN A 136 6.47 -8.93 -21.35
C ASN A 136 5.22 -8.85 -22.25
N LEU A 137 4.16 -8.18 -21.82
CA LEU A 137 2.88 -8.08 -22.55
C LEU A 137 2.82 -6.85 -23.45
N THR A 138 3.46 -5.77 -23.07
CA THR A 138 3.37 -4.49 -23.80
C THR A 138 4.55 -4.27 -24.71
N GLY A 139 5.65 -5.00 -24.48
CA GLY A 139 6.87 -5.05 -25.28
C GLY A 139 7.67 -3.78 -25.22
N PRO A 140 8.94 -3.80 -25.60
CA PRO A 140 9.73 -2.56 -25.65
C PRO A 140 9.18 -1.65 -26.75
N ASN A 141 8.48 -0.62 -26.32
CA ASN A 141 7.82 0.34 -27.22
C ASN A 141 8.22 1.80 -26.97
N GLY A 142 9.15 2.02 -26.01
CA GLY A 142 9.58 3.35 -25.56
C GLY A 142 8.54 4.10 -24.74
N ALA A 143 7.47 3.43 -24.29
CA ALA A 143 6.42 4.02 -23.47
C ALA A 143 6.69 3.77 -21.97
N ARG A 144 5.90 4.46 -21.13
CA ARG A 144 5.75 4.15 -19.72
C ARG A 144 4.42 3.42 -19.53
N ASP A 145 4.49 2.11 -19.39
CA ASP A 145 3.35 1.23 -19.15
C ASP A 145 3.31 0.91 -17.65
N GLU A 146 2.35 1.50 -16.92
CA GLU A 146 2.35 1.55 -15.45
C GLU A 146 1.03 1.07 -14.83
N ASP A 147 1.09 0.68 -13.56
CA ASP A 147 -0.06 0.37 -12.69
C ASP A 147 -1.00 -0.74 -13.21
N PRO A 148 -0.48 -1.90 -13.65
CA PRO A 148 -1.31 -2.93 -14.21
C PRO A 148 -2.24 -3.57 -13.19
N LYS A 149 -3.50 -3.85 -13.60
CA LYS A 149 -4.49 -4.58 -12.80
C LYS A 149 -5.25 -5.57 -13.66
N PHE A 150 -5.48 -6.77 -13.14
CA PHE A 150 -6.37 -7.75 -13.79
C PHE A 150 -7.82 -7.29 -13.78
N SER A 151 -8.53 -7.61 -14.86
CA SER A 151 -9.99 -7.68 -14.81
C SER A 151 -10.45 -8.78 -13.84
N PRO A 152 -11.64 -8.68 -13.22
CA PRO A 152 -12.13 -9.68 -12.28
C PRO A 152 -12.25 -11.09 -12.86
N ASP A 153 -12.45 -11.24 -14.16
CA ASP A 153 -12.47 -12.52 -14.86
C ASP A 153 -11.07 -13.03 -15.27
N GLY A 154 -10.02 -12.24 -15.02
CA GLY A 154 -8.64 -12.57 -15.34
C GLY A 154 -8.29 -12.56 -16.83
N SER A 155 -9.20 -12.14 -17.71
CA SER A 155 -9.00 -12.22 -19.17
C SER A 155 -8.17 -11.07 -19.73
N THR A 156 -8.20 -9.91 -19.08
CA THR A 156 -7.54 -8.68 -19.52
C THR A 156 -6.76 -8.03 -18.40
N ILE A 157 -5.80 -7.19 -18.78
CA ILE A 157 -5.05 -6.32 -17.89
C ILE A 157 -5.29 -4.89 -18.35
N ILE A 158 -5.70 -4.03 -17.41
CA ILE A 158 -5.74 -2.58 -17.60
C ILE A 158 -4.46 -1.97 -17.05
N TYR A 159 -3.95 -0.94 -17.71
CA TYR A 159 -2.73 -0.23 -17.31
C TYR A 159 -2.74 1.19 -17.88
N LYS A 160 -1.77 2.00 -17.49
CA LYS A 160 -1.51 3.32 -18.03
C LYS A 160 -0.37 3.26 -19.04
N GLU A 161 -0.56 3.74 -20.27
CA GLU A 161 0.47 3.94 -21.28
C GLU A 161 0.64 5.44 -21.55
N ASN A 162 1.73 6.04 -21.10
CA ASN A 162 2.00 7.48 -21.29
C ASN A 162 0.81 8.39 -20.91
N GLY A 163 0.09 8.06 -19.85
CA GLY A 163 -1.06 8.84 -19.37
C GLY A 163 -2.40 8.52 -20.03
N VAL A 164 -2.47 7.46 -20.84
CA VAL A 164 -3.71 6.93 -21.43
C VAL A 164 -4.00 5.58 -20.77
N LEU A 165 -5.24 5.33 -20.40
CA LEU A 165 -5.65 4.00 -19.94
C LEU A 165 -5.85 3.09 -21.16
N ALA A 166 -5.21 1.94 -21.10
CA ALA A 166 -5.30 0.91 -22.12
C ALA A 166 -5.58 -0.46 -21.49
N THR A 167 -6.13 -1.36 -22.28
CA THR A 167 -6.27 -2.78 -21.92
C THR A 167 -5.55 -3.65 -22.93
N VAL A 168 -5.04 -4.78 -22.43
CA VAL A 168 -4.44 -5.84 -23.24
C VAL A 168 -4.93 -7.19 -22.73
N SER A 169 -5.05 -8.19 -23.63
CA SER A 169 -5.32 -9.57 -23.19
C SER A 169 -4.20 -10.09 -22.28
N VAL A 170 -4.53 -10.92 -21.30
CA VAL A 170 -3.53 -11.62 -20.47
C VAL A 170 -2.55 -12.47 -21.28
N ASN A 171 -2.92 -12.84 -22.51
CA ASN A 171 -2.07 -13.56 -23.45
C ASN A 171 -1.32 -12.65 -24.44
N GLY A 172 -1.36 -11.32 -24.22
CA GLY A 172 -0.83 -10.34 -25.14
C GLY A 172 -1.74 -10.08 -26.35
N GLY A 173 -1.27 -9.30 -27.31
CA GLY A 173 -1.99 -8.97 -28.52
C GLY A 173 -2.38 -7.49 -28.64
N PRO A 174 -3.40 -7.16 -29.45
CA PRO A 174 -3.78 -5.76 -29.68
C PRO A 174 -4.25 -5.05 -28.40
N LYS A 175 -3.81 -3.80 -28.24
CA LYS A 175 -4.23 -2.91 -27.14
C LYS A 175 -5.55 -2.22 -27.50
N THR A 176 -6.38 -1.94 -26.50
CA THR A 176 -7.57 -1.08 -26.63
C THR A 176 -7.42 0.12 -25.71
N TYR A 177 -7.45 1.32 -26.27
CA TYR A 177 -7.37 2.57 -25.50
C TYR A 177 -8.75 2.99 -25.01
N LEU A 178 -8.84 3.36 -23.74
CA LEU A 178 -10.08 3.68 -23.04
C LEU A 178 -10.25 5.17 -22.77
N THR A 179 -9.16 5.93 -22.67
CA THR A 179 -9.15 7.36 -22.44
C THR A 179 -8.31 8.07 -23.47
N ILE A 180 -8.35 9.39 -23.49
CA ILE A 180 -7.48 10.25 -24.35
C ILE A 180 -6.30 10.76 -23.52
N GLY A 181 -5.16 11.08 -24.17
CA GLY A 181 -3.88 11.31 -23.51
C GLY A 181 -3.75 12.57 -22.65
N LYS A 182 -4.71 13.49 -22.69
CA LYS A 182 -4.66 14.71 -21.85
C LYS A 182 -6.07 15.16 -21.47
N PRO A 183 -6.31 15.43 -20.19
CA PRO A 183 -5.37 15.25 -19.07
C PRO A 183 -4.97 13.80 -18.84
N THR A 184 -3.80 13.58 -18.20
CA THR A 184 -3.25 12.27 -17.90
C THR A 184 -4.17 11.49 -16.97
N SER A 185 -4.44 10.21 -17.29
CA SER A 185 -5.18 9.26 -16.46
C SER A 185 -4.21 8.21 -15.92
N SER A 186 -4.35 7.82 -14.65
CA SER A 186 -3.43 6.90 -13.97
C SER A 186 -4.16 6.01 -12.95
N MET A 187 -3.44 5.03 -12.42
CA MET A 187 -3.88 4.15 -11.32
C MET A 187 -5.25 3.52 -11.57
N PRO A 188 -5.46 2.83 -12.71
CA PRO A 188 -6.76 2.24 -13.01
C PRO A 188 -7.08 1.06 -12.12
N TYR A 189 -8.37 0.86 -11.82
CA TYR A 189 -8.87 -0.31 -11.10
C TYR A 189 -10.25 -0.71 -11.61
N TYR A 190 -10.44 -2.00 -11.92
CA TYR A 190 -11.77 -2.53 -12.28
C TYR A 190 -12.70 -2.55 -11.08
N ARG A 191 -13.96 -2.21 -11.29
CA ARG A 191 -15.02 -2.61 -10.37
C ARG A 191 -15.27 -4.12 -10.46
N SER A 192 -15.93 -4.66 -9.42
CA SER A 192 -16.37 -6.07 -9.35
C SER A 192 -17.15 -6.55 -10.58
N ASN A 193 -17.86 -5.66 -11.27
CA ASN A 193 -18.62 -5.98 -12.49
C ASN A 193 -17.74 -6.23 -13.74
N GLY A 194 -16.44 -6.03 -13.66
CA GLY A 194 -15.48 -6.25 -14.74
C GLY A 194 -15.59 -5.31 -15.94
N LYS A 195 -16.37 -4.24 -15.83
CA LYS A 195 -16.64 -3.30 -16.94
C LYS A 195 -16.33 -1.85 -16.57
N ASP A 196 -16.81 -1.42 -15.42
CA ASP A 196 -16.60 -0.07 -14.94
C ASP A 196 -15.19 0.06 -14.35
N ILE A 197 -14.54 1.21 -14.56
CA ILE A 197 -13.14 1.43 -14.17
C ILE A 197 -13.06 2.69 -13.33
N LEU A 198 -12.46 2.57 -12.16
CA LEU A 198 -11.98 3.70 -11.37
C LEU A 198 -10.60 4.11 -11.88
N PHE A 199 -10.29 5.39 -11.83
CA PHE A 199 -8.96 5.90 -12.14
C PHE A 199 -8.74 7.28 -11.55
N GLU A 200 -7.49 7.69 -11.46
CA GLU A 200 -7.09 9.04 -11.09
C GLU A 200 -6.90 9.92 -12.32
N ARG A 201 -7.29 11.19 -12.21
CA ARG A 201 -6.97 12.25 -13.19
C ARG A 201 -6.94 13.61 -12.51
N ASP A 202 -5.83 14.34 -12.68
CA ASP A 202 -5.64 15.69 -12.12
C ASP A 202 -5.93 15.79 -10.61
N GLY A 203 -5.58 14.75 -9.86
CA GLY A 203 -5.81 14.69 -8.42
C GLY A 203 -7.26 14.38 -8.01
N ASP A 204 -8.09 13.93 -8.93
CA ASP A 204 -9.47 13.52 -8.66
C ASP A 204 -9.70 12.05 -9.05
N ILE A 205 -10.67 11.41 -8.40
CA ILE A 205 -11.10 10.06 -8.77
C ILE A 205 -12.24 10.15 -9.79
N TYR A 206 -12.11 9.40 -10.85
CA TYR A 206 -13.10 9.24 -11.91
C TYR A 206 -13.63 7.81 -12.01
N LEU A 207 -14.85 7.68 -12.48
CA LEU A 207 -15.46 6.42 -12.89
C LEU A 207 -15.72 6.48 -14.40
N LEU A 208 -15.12 5.56 -15.15
CA LEU A 208 -15.47 5.28 -16.53
C LEU A 208 -16.55 4.18 -16.55
N LYS A 209 -17.73 4.52 -17.06
CA LYS A 209 -18.87 3.60 -17.19
C LYS A 209 -19.53 3.77 -18.55
N ASP A 210 -19.68 2.68 -19.30
CA ASP A 210 -20.31 2.68 -20.63
C ASP A 210 -19.70 3.74 -21.58
N GLY A 211 -18.38 3.98 -21.52
CA GLY A 211 -17.69 4.99 -22.29
C GLY A 211 -17.88 6.44 -21.80
N VAL A 212 -18.58 6.63 -20.68
CA VAL A 212 -18.81 7.95 -20.08
C VAL A 212 -17.97 8.09 -18.81
N GLU A 213 -17.18 9.16 -18.76
CA GLU A 213 -16.39 9.51 -17.60
C GLU A 213 -17.18 10.38 -16.63
N ARG A 214 -17.19 10.02 -15.37
CA ARG A 214 -17.82 10.80 -14.30
C ARG A 214 -16.80 11.05 -13.17
N LYS A 215 -16.59 12.32 -12.84
CA LYS A 215 -15.83 12.70 -11.65
C LYS A 215 -16.57 12.25 -10.40
N MET A 216 -15.90 11.53 -9.54
CA MET A 216 -16.40 11.14 -8.23
C MET A 216 -16.13 12.27 -7.23
N TYR A 217 -16.82 12.24 -6.08
CA TYR A 217 -16.60 13.27 -5.09
C TYR A 217 -15.18 13.16 -4.51
N ALA A 218 -14.39 14.23 -4.61
CA ALA A 218 -13.03 14.29 -4.07
C ALA A 218 -12.84 15.41 -3.01
N GLY A 219 -13.71 16.40 -2.94
CA GLY A 219 -13.57 17.58 -2.08
C GLY A 219 -12.69 18.67 -2.71
N GLU A 220 -12.97 19.93 -2.40
CA GLU A 220 -12.24 21.07 -2.94
C GLU A 220 -10.81 21.15 -2.37
N GLY A 221 -9.84 21.46 -3.23
CA GLY A 221 -8.46 21.77 -2.88
C GLY A 221 -7.60 20.60 -2.39
N LEU A 222 -8.07 19.35 -2.57
CA LEU A 222 -7.37 18.14 -2.16
C LEU A 222 -7.12 17.24 -3.36
N SER A 223 -5.91 16.72 -3.50
CA SER A 223 -5.62 15.65 -4.45
C SER A 223 -6.05 14.30 -3.90
N SER A 224 -6.52 13.42 -4.77
CA SER A 224 -6.93 12.05 -4.46
C SER A 224 -6.33 11.10 -5.50
N TYR A 225 -5.87 9.94 -5.05
CA TYR A 225 -5.19 8.99 -5.91
C TYR A 225 -5.37 7.55 -5.40
N TYR A 226 -4.90 6.57 -6.15
CA TYR A 226 -4.89 5.15 -5.86
C TYR A 226 -6.27 4.58 -5.49
N PRO A 227 -7.27 4.68 -6.39
CA PRO A 227 -8.59 4.14 -6.11
C PRO A 227 -8.61 2.62 -6.23
N ILE A 228 -9.27 1.93 -5.30
CA ILE A 228 -9.44 0.47 -5.27
C ILE A 228 -10.89 0.12 -4.98
N GLY A 229 -11.53 -0.66 -5.85
CA GLY A 229 -12.88 -1.17 -5.60
C GLY A 229 -12.91 -2.15 -4.42
N VAL A 230 -13.89 -1.99 -3.55
CA VAL A 230 -14.10 -2.87 -2.38
C VAL A 230 -15.25 -3.84 -2.64
N ASP A 231 -16.40 -3.30 -3.01
CA ASP A 231 -17.64 -4.02 -3.30
C ASP A 231 -18.45 -3.28 -4.37
N ASP A 232 -19.71 -3.67 -4.58
CA ASP A 232 -20.60 -3.04 -5.56
C ASP A 232 -21.02 -1.61 -5.19
N HIS A 233 -20.76 -1.16 -3.97
CA HIS A 233 -21.22 0.12 -3.43
C HIS A 233 -20.09 1.08 -3.12
N THR A 234 -18.91 0.56 -2.79
CA THR A 234 -17.83 1.35 -2.19
C THR A 234 -16.46 1.10 -2.83
N TYR A 235 -15.60 2.09 -2.71
CA TYR A 235 -14.18 2.03 -3.07
C TYR A 235 -13.34 2.76 -2.04
N LEU A 236 -12.07 2.43 -1.96
CA LEU A 236 -11.07 3.15 -1.17
C LEU A 236 -10.22 4.02 -2.09
N TYR A 237 -9.65 5.07 -1.53
CA TYR A 237 -8.65 5.90 -2.20
C TYR A 237 -7.84 6.68 -1.17
N THR A 238 -6.67 7.15 -1.54
CA THR A 238 -5.86 8.05 -0.72
C THR A 238 -6.19 9.49 -1.05
N ARG A 239 -6.30 10.34 -0.01
CA ARG A 239 -6.46 11.79 -0.13
C ARG A 239 -5.28 12.50 0.49
N ILE A 240 -4.58 13.31 -0.32
CA ILE A 240 -3.55 14.22 0.15
C ILE A 240 -4.24 15.39 0.85
N GLN A 241 -3.91 15.62 2.11
CA GLN A 241 -4.42 16.75 2.88
C GLN A 241 -3.32 17.80 3.05
N TYR A 242 -3.47 18.95 2.39
CA TYR A 242 -2.50 20.04 2.54
C TYR A 242 -2.28 20.41 4.01
N ASN A 243 -1.01 20.42 4.44
CA ASN A 243 -0.56 20.62 5.83
C ASN A 243 -1.06 19.55 6.82
N LYS A 244 -1.50 18.40 6.35
CA LYS A 244 -1.87 17.23 7.13
C LYS A 244 -1.36 15.97 6.46
N HIS A 245 -1.36 14.89 7.21
CA HIS A 245 -0.97 13.58 6.67
C HIS A 245 -2.01 13.02 5.70
N ASP A 246 -1.55 12.27 4.73
CA ASP A 246 -2.39 11.58 3.77
C ASP A 246 -3.31 10.58 4.47
N SER A 247 -4.51 10.43 3.94
CA SER A 247 -5.57 9.67 4.60
C SER A 247 -6.26 8.72 3.64
N ILE A 248 -6.56 7.51 4.11
CA ILE A 248 -7.39 6.56 3.38
C ILE A 248 -8.85 6.94 3.55
N MET A 249 -9.51 7.13 2.43
CA MET A 249 -10.91 7.53 2.32
C MET A 249 -11.75 6.39 1.77
N LYS A 250 -13.03 6.38 2.15
CA LYS A 250 -14.06 5.53 1.57
C LYS A 250 -14.97 6.38 0.70
N GLY A 251 -15.01 6.06 -0.57
CA GLY A 251 -15.92 6.66 -1.55
C GLY A 251 -17.09 5.75 -1.85
N PHE A 252 -18.15 6.33 -2.41
CA PHE A 252 -19.40 5.65 -2.75
C PHE A 252 -19.73 5.85 -4.23
N TYR A 253 -20.14 4.77 -4.91
CA TYR A 253 -20.46 4.83 -6.35
C TYR A 253 -21.76 5.59 -6.66
N ASP A 254 -22.64 5.78 -5.68
CA ASP A 254 -23.89 6.52 -5.83
C ASP A 254 -23.73 8.05 -5.76
N GLY A 255 -22.53 8.53 -5.40
CA GLY A 255 -22.24 9.96 -5.26
C GLY A 255 -22.42 10.50 -3.85
N THR A 256 -22.69 9.64 -2.88
CA THR A 256 -22.64 10.02 -1.45
C THR A 256 -21.27 10.60 -1.12
N PRO A 257 -21.15 11.67 -0.32
CA PRO A 257 -19.87 12.22 0.09
C PRO A 257 -18.98 11.20 0.74
N SER A 258 -17.68 11.21 0.38
CA SER A 258 -16.68 10.31 0.95
C SER A 258 -16.47 10.57 2.44
N GLU A 259 -16.10 9.53 3.17
CA GLU A 259 -15.80 9.56 4.60
C GLU A 259 -14.40 9.01 4.89
N ASN A 260 -13.83 9.37 6.04
CA ASN A 260 -12.61 8.72 6.51
C ASN A 260 -12.88 7.23 6.73
N TYR A 261 -12.05 6.37 6.14
CA TYR A 261 -12.26 4.94 6.22
C TYR A 261 -11.97 4.39 7.61
N PHE A 262 -10.92 4.90 8.26
CA PHE A 262 -10.62 4.60 9.65
C PHE A 262 -10.03 5.84 10.32
N PHE A 263 -9.76 5.76 11.65
CA PHE A 263 -9.10 6.85 12.35
C PHE A 263 -7.67 7.03 11.80
N ASN A 264 -7.49 7.94 10.86
CA ASN A 264 -6.16 8.33 10.44
C ASN A 264 -5.47 9.07 11.59
N SER A 265 -4.21 8.75 11.84
CA SER A 265 -3.40 9.52 12.75
C SER A 265 -3.14 10.92 12.18
N THR A 266 -2.90 11.89 13.03
CA THR A 266 -2.37 13.20 12.63
C THR A 266 -0.85 13.19 12.51
N ASP A 267 -0.21 12.07 12.81
CA ASP A 267 1.24 11.94 12.94
C ASP A 267 1.84 11.05 11.85
N TRP A 268 1.02 10.39 11.03
CA TRP A 268 1.46 9.45 9.98
C TRP A 268 0.76 9.70 8.65
N ASP A 269 1.49 9.49 7.57
CA ASP A 269 0.92 9.33 6.24
C ASP A 269 0.43 7.89 6.05
N THR A 270 -0.74 7.71 5.43
CA THR A 270 -1.31 6.40 5.11
C THR A 270 -1.77 6.37 3.66
N SER A 271 -1.32 5.39 2.89
CA SER A 271 -1.61 5.31 1.46
C SER A 271 -1.66 3.88 0.92
N ASP A 272 -1.96 3.75 -0.36
CA ASP A 272 -1.96 2.51 -1.15
C ASP A 272 -2.69 1.36 -0.46
N SER A 273 -3.92 1.66 -0.04
CA SER A 273 -4.72 0.71 0.73
C SER A 273 -5.22 -0.46 -0.13
N TYR A 274 -5.24 -1.66 0.45
CA TYR A 274 -5.85 -2.84 -0.16
C TYR A 274 -6.81 -3.53 0.83
N PRO A 275 -8.06 -3.82 0.46
CA PRO A 275 -9.01 -4.49 1.35
C PRO A 275 -8.56 -5.91 1.65
N TYR A 276 -8.61 -6.30 2.93
CA TYR A 276 -8.34 -7.65 3.38
C TYR A 276 -9.65 -8.41 3.58
N LYS A 277 -9.79 -9.56 2.93
CA LYS A 277 -10.85 -10.58 3.07
C LYS A 277 -12.31 -10.06 3.17
N ASP A 278 -12.66 -9.32 4.20
CA ASP A 278 -14.03 -8.88 4.50
C ASP A 278 -14.22 -7.36 4.45
N ALA A 279 -13.25 -6.64 3.89
CA ALA A 279 -13.23 -5.18 3.83
C ALA A 279 -13.40 -4.46 5.18
N LYS A 280 -13.33 -5.18 6.29
CA LYS A 280 -13.30 -4.62 7.65
C LYS A 280 -11.88 -4.49 8.17
N ARG A 281 -10.93 -4.93 7.39
CA ARG A 281 -9.50 -4.73 7.55
C ARG A 281 -8.92 -4.23 6.26
N VAL A 282 -7.92 -3.39 6.38
CA VAL A 282 -7.22 -2.78 5.26
C VAL A 282 -5.73 -2.91 5.49
N ILE A 283 -5.02 -3.34 4.47
CA ILE A 283 -3.56 -3.31 4.42
C ILE A 283 -3.17 -2.03 3.68
N PHE A 284 -2.16 -1.33 4.14
CA PHE A 284 -1.69 -0.08 3.56
C PHE A 284 -0.22 0.14 3.91
N PHE A 285 0.44 1.07 3.27
CA PHE A 285 1.71 1.54 3.78
C PHE A 285 1.52 2.78 4.67
N VAL A 286 2.46 3.01 5.56
CA VAL A 286 2.45 4.08 6.53
C VAL A 286 3.86 4.61 6.74
N SER A 287 4.00 5.91 6.98
CA SER A 287 5.27 6.56 7.34
C SER A 287 5.08 7.62 8.41
N GLY A 288 6.14 7.98 9.13
CA GLY A 288 6.21 9.17 9.97
C GLY A 288 6.20 8.97 11.48
N ASP A 289 5.85 7.82 12.03
CA ASP A 289 5.93 7.57 13.47
C ASP A 289 7.12 6.66 13.81
N GLU A 290 8.25 7.25 14.15
CA GLU A 290 9.49 6.55 14.49
C GLU A 290 9.37 5.60 15.71
N MET A 291 8.31 5.71 16.51
CA MET A 291 8.09 4.82 17.66
C MET A 291 7.43 3.49 17.27
N ILE A 292 6.70 3.47 16.15
CA ILE A 292 5.99 2.30 15.66
C ILE A 292 6.57 1.84 14.32
N PHE A 293 6.94 2.79 13.47
CA PHE A 293 7.41 2.56 12.10
C PHE A 293 8.77 3.22 11.94
N HIS A 294 9.81 2.42 11.77
CA HIS A 294 11.19 2.90 11.76
C HIS A 294 11.58 3.55 10.45
N GLY A 295 11.20 4.79 10.25
CA GLY A 295 11.57 5.59 9.10
C GLY A 295 11.11 4.98 7.76
N GLY A 296 10.90 5.78 6.74
CA GLY A 296 10.44 5.28 5.46
C GLY A 296 8.99 4.76 5.47
N TYR A 297 8.62 3.99 4.45
CA TYR A 297 7.31 3.39 4.32
C TYR A 297 7.31 1.94 4.80
N ASN A 298 6.32 1.57 5.61
CA ASN A 298 6.17 0.26 6.19
C ASN A 298 4.75 -0.27 5.96
N LEU A 299 4.59 -1.59 5.91
CA LEU A 299 3.28 -2.21 5.75
C LEU A 299 2.53 -2.28 7.07
N ALA A 300 1.27 -1.92 7.05
CA ALA A 300 0.39 -1.96 8.22
C ALA A 300 -0.98 -2.56 7.87
N LEU A 301 -1.63 -3.09 8.90
CA LEU A 301 -3.02 -3.57 8.87
C LEU A 301 -3.86 -2.73 9.82
N ALA A 302 -4.90 -2.08 9.34
CA ALA A 302 -5.95 -1.52 10.19
C ALA A 302 -7.10 -2.52 10.35
N ASP A 303 -7.52 -2.75 11.57
CA ASP A 303 -8.75 -3.48 11.90
C ASP A 303 -9.80 -2.48 12.39
N LEU A 304 -10.83 -2.26 11.58
CA LEU A 304 -11.88 -1.27 11.85
C LEU A 304 -12.77 -1.62 13.05
N ARG A 305 -12.88 -2.91 13.40
CA ARG A 305 -13.72 -3.36 14.52
C ARG A 305 -13.05 -3.08 15.86
N SER A 306 -11.77 -3.43 15.94
CA SER A 306 -10.97 -3.20 17.16
C SER A 306 -10.40 -1.80 17.23
N LYS A 307 -10.42 -1.02 16.12
CA LYS A 307 -9.78 0.29 15.95
C LYS A 307 -8.29 0.23 16.25
N LYS A 308 -7.62 -0.85 15.84
CA LYS A 308 -6.18 -1.05 16.02
C LYS A 308 -5.46 -1.03 14.67
N VAL A 309 -4.24 -0.55 14.69
CA VAL A 309 -3.27 -0.63 13.59
C VAL A 309 -2.12 -1.53 14.04
N TYR A 310 -1.70 -2.41 13.15
CA TYR A 310 -0.61 -3.37 13.37
C TYR A 310 0.43 -3.18 12.28
N ALA A 311 1.70 -3.12 12.62
CA ALA A 311 2.80 -3.20 11.67
C ALA A 311 2.96 -4.65 11.21
N ILE A 312 2.68 -4.95 9.95
CA ILE A 312 2.69 -6.33 9.44
C ILE A 312 4.12 -6.84 9.31
N ASP A 313 4.97 -6.07 8.68
CA ASP A 313 6.34 -6.45 8.38
C ASP A 313 7.21 -6.62 9.62
N GLU A 314 7.04 -5.77 10.63
CA GLU A 314 7.78 -5.85 11.89
C GLU A 314 7.46 -7.08 12.73
N LEU A 315 6.27 -7.64 12.56
CA LEU A 315 5.83 -8.81 13.31
C LEU A 315 6.45 -10.11 12.85
N TYR A 316 6.91 -10.13 11.62
CA TYR A 316 7.50 -11.28 10.97
C TYR A 316 9.00 -11.19 10.80
N ARG A 317 9.62 -10.10 11.25
CA ARG A 317 11.09 -9.95 11.21
C ARG A 317 11.70 -10.32 12.55
N ASP A 318 12.73 -11.17 12.52
CA ASP A 318 13.65 -11.34 13.64
C ASP A 318 14.37 -10.01 13.88
N SER A 319 13.97 -9.29 14.90
CA SER A 319 14.61 -8.22 15.68
C SER A 319 15.48 -7.15 15.02
N GLU A 320 15.86 -7.23 13.75
CA GLU A 320 16.55 -6.19 13.01
C GLU A 320 15.61 -5.55 12.01
N ILE A 321 14.89 -4.53 12.48
CA ILE A 321 14.07 -3.67 11.63
C ILE A 321 14.99 -3.01 10.63
N ASN A 322 14.82 -3.38 9.35
CA ASN A 322 15.60 -2.81 8.29
C ASN A 322 14.92 -1.52 7.79
N SER A 323 15.25 -0.41 8.45
CA SER A 323 14.82 0.94 8.07
C SER A 323 15.34 1.42 6.71
N ASP A 324 16.20 0.62 6.04
CA ASP A 324 16.85 0.99 4.79
C ASP A 324 15.93 0.81 3.57
N PHE A 325 14.73 0.21 3.74
CA PHE A 325 13.80 -0.04 2.64
C PHE A 325 12.47 0.70 2.82
N GLN A 326 11.93 1.14 1.68
CA GLN A 326 10.56 1.63 1.53
C GLN A 326 9.70 0.46 1.05
N GLU A 327 8.61 0.13 1.75
CA GLU A 327 7.70 -0.98 1.42
C GLU A 327 6.34 -0.45 0.98
N LEU A 328 5.90 -0.78 -0.23
CA LEU A 328 4.75 -0.19 -0.88
C LEU A 328 3.93 -1.19 -1.70
N GLY A 329 2.75 -0.74 -2.14
CA GLY A 329 1.91 -1.45 -3.09
C GLY A 329 1.42 -2.81 -2.61
N PRO A 330 0.92 -2.95 -1.37
CA PRO A 330 0.47 -4.24 -0.84
C PRO A 330 -0.79 -4.72 -1.59
N VAL A 331 -0.80 -6.00 -1.97
CA VAL A 331 -1.96 -6.68 -2.55
C VAL A 331 -2.16 -8.03 -1.90
N TRP A 332 -3.35 -8.26 -1.38
CA TRP A 332 -3.72 -9.49 -0.68
C TRP A 332 -4.42 -10.48 -1.60
N THR A 333 -4.19 -11.77 -1.33
CA THR A 333 -4.96 -12.89 -1.86
C THR A 333 -5.29 -13.90 -0.76
N ALA A 334 -6.42 -14.60 -0.89
CA ALA A 334 -6.77 -15.70 0.01
C ALA A 334 -5.92 -16.97 -0.24
N PHE A 335 -5.18 -17.02 -1.33
CA PHE A 335 -4.34 -18.16 -1.68
C PHE A 335 -3.08 -18.18 -0.83
N SER A 336 -2.68 -19.38 -0.34
CA SER A 336 -1.37 -19.61 0.25
C SER A 336 -0.47 -20.30 -0.75
N PHE A 337 0.72 -19.75 -0.96
CA PHE A 337 1.75 -20.30 -1.86
C PHE A 337 2.66 -21.34 -1.19
N LYS A 338 2.33 -21.71 0.03
CA LYS A 338 2.96 -22.84 0.72
C LYS A 338 2.16 -24.12 0.48
N GLU A 339 2.85 -25.14 0.03
CA GLU A 339 2.36 -26.50 0.04
C GLU A 339 2.63 -27.19 1.40
#